data_8f9aa753794c917b179f35c4ea826f23
#
_entry.id   8f9aa753794c917b179f35c4ea826f23
#
_cell.length_a   1.000
_cell.length_b   1.000
_cell.length_c   1.000
_cell.angle_alpha   90.00
_cell.angle_beta   90.00
_cell.angle_gamma   90.00
#
_symmetry.space_group_name_H-M   'P 1'
#
loop_
_entity.id
_entity.type
_entity.pdbx_description
1 polymer ?
#
loop_
_entity_poly.entity_id
_entity_poly.type
_entity_poly.pdbx_seq_one_letter_code
_entity_poly.pdbx_strand_id
1 'polypeptide(L)'
;MPRTLILSDLHLGLPDVPCGRPPRTPETLAPLFQASDRVILNGDTADIHHIHHREQALKLLDATLNLAARCGVSVTRINGNHDYDPAQLDFVDLFDGAILVTHGHAFSDSMLPWTPAHKIISRTLFAARERNEKTLEGFLAAAGEASMSQWKEPVTYTEPTALLSIGLNPFRVAKVLAWWRKYPREAAHFIDRFRPAAKLLVCGHSHRAGSWLVGATPTSTRRHVINTGGFTFPSSPRAVLIDDSATELSVELRAIRHRGGRYELDSRIEPSCWRIQRPASDAR
;
A
#
# COMPACT_ATOMS: atom_id res chain seq x y z
N MET A 1 -12.77 2.82 22.04
CA MET A 1 -11.47 2.23 21.71
C MET A 1 -11.04 2.80 20.39
N PRO A 2 -9.80 3.30 20.26
CA PRO A 2 -9.38 3.90 19.02
C PRO A 2 -9.31 2.84 17.92
N ARG A 3 -9.97 3.13 16.81
CA ARG A 3 -10.00 2.29 15.61
C ARG A 3 -9.12 2.91 14.54
N THR A 4 -8.13 2.15 14.07
CA THR A 4 -7.26 2.55 12.97
C THR A 4 -7.68 1.85 11.68
N LEU A 5 -7.89 2.63 10.64
CA LEU A 5 -8.17 2.17 9.28
C LEU A 5 -6.91 2.35 8.42
N ILE A 6 -6.49 1.31 7.70
CA ILE A 6 -5.37 1.38 6.75
C ILE A 6 -5.91 1.14 5.35
N LEU A 7 -5.66 2.09 4.46
CA LEU A 7 -5.99 2.04 3.03
C LEU A 7 -4.72 2.23 2.22
N SER A 8 -4.64 1.67 1.02
CA SER A 8 -3.57 1.96 0.06
C SER A 8 -4.09 2.03 -1.37
N ASP A 9 -3.25 2.49 -2.27
CA ASP A 9 -3.46 2.44 -3.72
C ASP A 9 -4.82 3.06 -4.15
N LEU A 10 -5.13 4.25 -3.59
CA LEU A 10 -6.33 4.99 -3.96
C LEU A 10 -6.22 5.58 -5.38
N HIS A 11 -5.00 5.94 -5.78
CA HIS A 11 -4.69 6.53 -7.10
C HIS A 11 -5.59 7.71 -7.46
N LEU A 12 -5.76 8.64 -6.51
CA LEU A 12 -6.51 9.86 -6.76
C LEU A 12 -5.92 10.62 -7.96
N GLY A 13 -6.79 11.03 -8.89
CA GLY A 13 -6.40 11.74 -10.10
C GLY A 13 -6.18 10.85 -11.31
N LEU A 14 -6.10 9.53 -11.17
CA LEU A 14 -6.11 8.65 -12.33
C LEU A 14 -7.44 8.76 -13.09
N PRO A 15 -7.39 8.80 -14.43
CA PRO A 15 -8.60 8.72 -15.25
C PRO A 15 -9.27 7.35 -15.07
N ASP A 16 -10.53 7.26 -15.52
CA ASP A 16 -11.24 5.99 -15.55
C ASP A 16 -10.50 4.96 -16.39
N VAL A 17 -10.17 3.87 -15.76
CA VAL A 17 -9.76 2.66 -16.45
C VAL A 17 -10.95 1.70 -16.53
N PRO A 18 -11.11 0.93 -17.62
CA PRO A 18 -12.31 0.12 -17.87
C PRO A 18 -12.72 -0.81 -16.73
N CYS A 19 -11.79 -1.16 -15.85
CA CYS A 19 -11.98 -2.13 -14.76
C CYS A 19 -11.57 -1.61 -13.38
N GLY A 20 -11.33 -0.30 -13.21
CA GLY A 20 -10.97 0.30 -11.93
C GLY A 20 -11.93 1.43 -11.58
N ARG A 21 -12.13 1.66 -10.29
CA ARG A 21 -12.95 2.77 -9.79
C ARG A 21 -12.16 3.52 -8.73
N PRO A 22 -11.12 4.30 -9.11
CA PRO A 22 -10.47 5.18 -8.16
C PRO A 22 -11.51 6.19 -7.62
N PRO A 23 -11.39 6.64 -6.37
CA PRO A 23 -12.26 7.65 -5.81
C PRO A 23 -12.19 8.93 -6.65
N ARG A 24 -13.31 9.34 -7.26
CA ARG A 24 -13.37 10.54 -8.11
C ARG A 24 -13.65 11.80 -7.32
N THR A 25 -14.37 11.65 -6.23
CA THR A 25 -14.66 12.74 -5.30
C THR A 25 -14.36 12.26 -3.90
N PRO A 26 -13.80 13.10 -3.04
CA PRO A 26 -13.47 12.74 -1.67
C PRO A 26 -14.68 12.22 -0.90
N GLU A 27 -15.88 12.77 -1.13
CA GLU A 27 -17.12 12.43 -0.45
C GLU A 27 -17.48 10.95 -0.58
N THR A 28 -16.99 10.27 -1.63
CA THR A 28 -17.17 8.83 -1.79
C THR A 28 -16.49 8.02 -0.69
N LEU A 29 -15.44 8.58 -0.05
CA LEU A 29 -14.67 7.95 1.04
C LEU A 29 -15.23 8.26 2.44
N ALA A 30 -16.19 9.18 2.56
CA ALA A 30 -16.70 9.61 3.86
C ALA A 30 -17.14 8.45 4.77
N PRO A 31 -17.84 7.41 4.31
CA PRO A 31 -18.24 6.30 5.19
C PRO A 31 -17.04 5.52 5.75
N LEU A 32 -15.93 5.44 4.99
CA LEU A 32 -14.70 4.78 5.46
C LEU A 32 -14.04 5.60 6.58
N PHE A 33 -13.97 6.91 6.43
CA PHE A 33 -13.40 7.80 7.45
C PHE A 33 -14.24 7.81 8.71
N GLN A 34 -15.57 7.91 8.57
CA GLN A 34 -16.50 7.89 9.71
C GLN A 34 -16.49 6.57 10.51
N ALA A 35 -15.96 5.49 9.93
CA ALA A 35 -15.84 4.20 10.59
C ALA A 35 -14.59 4.06 11.47
N SER A 36 -13.75 5.11 11.58
CA SER A 36 -12.44 5.06 12.25
C SER A 36 -12.11 6.37 12.97
N ASP A 37 -11.19 6.30 13.94
CA ASP A 37 -10.65 7.47 14.65
C ASP A 37 -9.34 7.94 14.00
N ARG A 38 -8.62 7.02 13.36
CA ARG A 38 -7.36 7.28 12.66
C ARG A 38 -7.34 6.55 11.32
N VAL A 39 -6.81 7.22 10.29
CA VAL A 39 -6.58 6.63 8.98
C VAL A 39 -5.11 6.66 8.64
N ILE A 40 -4.56 5.55 8.13
CA ILE A 40 -3.25 5.47 7.52
C ILE A 40 -3.46 5.28 6.02
N LEU A 41 -3.03 6.28 5.23
CA LEU A 41 -2.96 6.20 3.78
C LEU A 41 -1.59 5.64 3.42
N ASN A 42 -1.55 4.35 3.08
CA ASN A 42 -0.32 3.56 2.96
C ASN A 42 0.22 3.54 1.52
N GLY A 43 0.54 4.72 1.00
CA GLY A 43 1.16 4.91 -0.30
C GLY A 43 0.20 4.83 -1.50
N ASP A 44 0.66 5.37 -2.62
CA ASP A 44 -0.09 5.51 -3.87
C ASP A 44 -1.49 6.11 -3.64
N THR A 45 -1.52 7.11 -2.74
CA THR A 45 -2.75 7.82 -2.41
C THR A 45 -3.20 8.66 -3.60
N ALA A 46 -2.26 9.31 -4.31
CA ALA A 46 -2.54 10.17 -5.44
C ALA A 46 -1.42 10.12 -6.48
N ASP A 47 -1.77 10.23 -7.76
CA ASP A 47 -0.80 10.18 -8.88
C ASP A 47 -0.15 11.54 -9.12
N ILE A 48 0.51 12.09 -8.09
CA ILE A 48 1.06 13.46 -8.08
C ILE A 48 2.28 13.64 -9.00
N HIS A 49 2.92 12.56 -9.43
CA HIS A 49 4.07 12.63 -10.32
C HIS A 49 3.70 12.43 -11.79
N HIS A 50 2.46 12.05 -12.09
CA HIS A 50 2.00 11.89 -13.45
C HIS A 50 1.77 13.25 -14.13
N ILE A 51 2.53 13.57 -15.17
CA ILE A 51 2.57 14.91 -15.79
C ILE A 51 1.18 15.43 -16.22
N HIS A 52 0.30 14.55 -16.72
CA HIS A 52 -1.03 14.94 -17.21
C HIS A 52 -2.10 14.97 -16.13
N HIS A 53 -1.88 14.39 -14.97
CA HIS A 53 -2.91 14.23 -13.93
C HIS A 53 -2.53 14.89 -12.59
N ARG A 54 -1.31 15.43 -12.49
CA ARG A 54 -0.76 16.01 -11.27
C ARG A 54 -1.67 17.03 -10.60
N GLU A 55 -2.16 18.00 -11.36
CA GLU A 55 -2.99 19.06 -10.81
C GLU A 55 -4.29 18.52 -10.22
N GLN A 56 -4.95 17.61 -10.95
CA GLN A 56 -6.16 16.95 -10.48
C GLN A 56 -5.88 16.06 -9.26
N ALA A 57 -4.77 15.32 -9.28
CA ALA A 57 -4.36 14.47 -8.18
C ALA A 57 -4.12 15.27 -6.90
N LEU A 58 -3.41 16.39 -6.99
CA LEU A 58 -3.18 17.28 -5.84
C LEU A 58 -4.49 17.87 -5.30
N LYS A 59 -5.38 18.35 -6.17
CA LYS A 59 -6.71 18.87 -5.76
C LYS A 59 -7.53 17.81 -5.03
N LEU A 60 -7.55 16.58 -5.53
CA LEU A 60 -8.29 15.49 -4.90
C LEU A 60 -7.65 15.05 -3.59
N LEU A 61 -6.32 15.05 -3.51
CA LEU A 61 -5.60 14.75 -2.28
C LEU A 61 -5.93 15.77 -1.19
N ASP A 62 -5.82 17.06 -1.47
CA ASP A 62 -6.15 18.12 -0.52
C ASP A 62 -7.60 18.04 -0.06
N ALA A 63 -8.53 17.84 -1.01
CA ALA A 63 -9.93 17.69 -0.68
C ALA A 63 -10.22 16.44 0.17
N THR A 64 -9.46 15.34 -0.05
CA THR A 64 -9.58 14.10 0.75
C THR A 64 -9.06 14.33 2.18
N LEU A 65 -7.94 15.02 2.35
CA LEU A 65 -7.41 15.34 3.67
C LEU A 65 -8.36 16.31 4.43
N ASN A 66 -8.93 17.29 3.74
CA ASN A 66 -9.94 18.19 4.30
C ASN A 66 -11.23 17.44 4.69
N LEU A 67 -11.65 16.43 3.93
CA LEU A 67 -12.78 15.57 4.30
C LEU A 67 -12.46 14.79 5.58
N ALA A 68 -11.30 14.18 5.68
CA ALA A 68 -10.90 13.45 6.88
C ALA A 68 -10.91 14.36 8.12
N ALA A 69 -10.38 15.59 8.00
CA ALA A 69 -10.43 16.60 9.07
C ALA A 69 -11.88 16.93 9.47
N ARG A 70 -12.79 17.12 8.50
CA ARG A 70 -14.22 17.35 8.78
C ARG A 70 -14.90 16.14 9.44
N CYS A 71 -14.43 14.92 9.18
CA CYS A 71 -14.89 13.71 9.86
C CYS A 71 -14.28 13.54 11.26
N GLY A 72 -13.39 14.44 11.70
CA GLY A 72 -12.70 14.34 12.99
C GLY A 72 -11.63 13.25 13.04
N VAL A 73 -11.12 12.81 11.89
CA VAL A 73 -10.19 11.69 11.76
C VAL A 73 -8.76 12.19 11.57
N SER A 74 -7.83 11.66 12.35
CA SER A 74 -6.40 11.93 12.13
C SER A 74 -5.87 11.09 10.96
N VAL A 75 -5.08 11.71 10.07
CA VAL A 75 -4.51 11.04 8.91
C VAL A 75 -3.00 10.98 9.03
N THR A 76 -2.44 9.79 8.82
CA THR A 76 -1.01 9.57 8.59
C THR A 76 -0.83 9.14 7.14
N ARG A 77 0.10 9.79 6.41
CA ARG A 77 0.43 9.42 5.04
C ARG A 77 1.79 8.73 5.00
N ILE A 78 1.87 7.66 4.22
CA ILE A 78 3.09 6.90 3.92
C ILE A 78 3.35 7.03 2.42
N ASN A 79 4.62 7.11 2.04
CA ASN A 79 5.05 7.17 0.65
C ASN A 79 4.71 5.90 -0.13
N GLY A 80 4.24 6.08 -1.35
CA GLY A 80 4.21 5.06 -2.39
C GLY A 80 5.16 5.40 -3.53
N ASN A 81 5.10 4.64 -4.63
CA ASN A 81 5.90 4.95 -5.81
C ASN A 81 5.25 5.97 -6.75
N HIS A 82 3.96 6.26 -6.59
CA HIS A 82 3.22 7.29 -7.33
C HIS A 82 3.15 8.64 -6.62
N ASP A 83 3.41 8.68 -5.31
CA ASP A 83 3.30 9.87 -4.49
C ASP A 83 4.49 10.08 -3.53
N TYR A 84 5.68 9.62 -3.92
CA TYR A 84 6.89 9.75 -3.13
C TYR A 84 7.24 11.23 -2.87
N ASP A 85 7.45 11.56 -1.60
CA ASP A 85 7.90 12.85 -1.11
C ASP A 85 8.91 12.61 0.02
N PRO A 86 10.17 13.07 -0.11
CA PRO A 86 11.19 12.90 0.94
C PRO A 86 10.81 13.48 2.30
N ALA A 87 9.84 14.39 2.37
CA ALA A 87 9.34 14.97 3.61
C ALA A 87 8.26 14.11 4.30
N GLN A 88 7.79 13.04 3.66
CA GLN A 88 6.78 12.13 4.21
C GLN A 88 7.41 10.88 4.82
N LEU A 89 6.60 10.15 5.59
CA LEU A 89 6.98 8.87 6.17
C LEU A 89 7.03 7.78 5.08
N ASP A 90 8.00 6.89 5.18
CA ASP A 90 8.08 5.69 4.34
C ASP A 90 7.44 4.46 5.02
N PHE A 91 7.28 4.51 6.33
CA PHE A 91 6.67 3.45 7.13
C PHE A 91 6.18 3.99 8.48
N VAL A 92 5.38 3.16 9.14
CA VAL A 92 4.97 3.36 10.55
C VAL A 92 5.08 2.03 11.28
N ASP A 93 5.77 2.04 12.42
CA ASP A 93 5.72 0.96 13.40
C ASP A 93 4.55 1.22 14.36
N LEU A 94 3.68 0.24 14.53
CA LEU A 94 2.53 0.29 15.44
C LEU A 94 2.72 -0.75 16.55
N PHE A 95 2.21 -0.42 17.75
CA PHE A 95 2.17 -1.34 18.89
C PHE A 95 3.56 -1.90 19.23
N ASP A 96 4.49 -0.99 19.56
CA ASP A 96 5.88 -1.28 19.93
C ASP A 96 6.61 -2.14 18.89
N GLY A 97 6.31 -1.89 17.59
CA GLY A 97 6.92 -2.59 16.47
C GLY A 97 6.34 -3.97 16.17
N ALA A 98 5.22 -4.35 16.79
CA ALA A 98 4.55 -5.62 16.48
C ALA A 98 3.92 -5.64 15.09
N ILE A 99 3.51 -4.46 14.57
CA ILE A 99 2.96 -4.28 13.24
C ILE A 99 3.77 -3.23 12.49
N LEU A 100 4.33 -3.62 11.34
CA LEU A 100 4.95 -2.72 10.39
C LEU A 100 3.94 -2.37 9.30
N VAL A 101 3.80 -1.07 8.99
CA VAL A 101 3.00 -0.58 7.86
C VAL A 101 3.91 0.15 6.90
N THR A 102 3.98 -0.29 5.66
CA THR A 102 4.73 0.37 4.57
C THR A 102 4.10 0.00 3.24
N HIS A 103 4.25 0.85 2.22
CA HIS A 103 3.59 0.61 0.93
C HIS A 103 4.02 -0.69 0.25
N GLY A 104 5.31 -1.00 0.25
CA GLY A 104 5.80 -2.30 -0.25
C GLY A 104 6.46 -2.27 -1.62
N HIS A 105 6.58 -1.11 -2.26
CA HIS A 105 7.28 -0.96 -3.55
C HIS A 105 8.79 -1.30 -3.47
N ALA A 106 9.36 -1.27 -2.26
CA ALA A 106 10.75 -1.59 -2.00
C ALA A 106 11.04 -3.09 -1.84
N PHE A 107 10.05 -3.98 -1.72
CA PHE A 107 10.30 -5.40 -1.39
C PHE A 107 11.00 -6.16 -2.52
N SER A 108 10.79 -5.75 -3.76
CA SER A 108 11.36 -6.42 -4.94
C SER A 108 12.44 -5.58 -5.60
N ASP A 109 13.50 -6.22 -6.08
CA ASP A 109 14.58 -5.56 -6.82
C ASP A 109 14.13 -4.98 -8.17
N SER A 110 13.00 -5.44 -8.67
CA SER A 110 12.42 -4.99 -9.94
C SER A 110 11.09 -4.31 -9.74
N MET A 111 10.90 -3.53 -8.69
CA MET A 111 9.66 -2.82 -8.32
C MET A 111 8.42 -3.12 -9.19
N LEU A 112 8.50 -2.84 -10.49
CA LEU A 112 7.46 -3.02 -11.51
C LEU A 112 8.01 -3.78 -12.73
N PRO A 113 8.15 -5.12 -12.68
CA PRO A 113 8.87 -5.89 -13.72
C PRO A 113 8.15 -5.91 -15.09
N TRP A 114 6.93 -5.46 -15.17
CA TRP A 114 6.13 -5.40 -16.41
C TRP A 114 6.16 -4.05 -17.12
N THR A 115 6.63 -3.00 -16.44
CA THR A 115 6.69 -1.65 -17.05
C THR A 115 7.87 -1.53 -18.03
N PRO A 116 7.73 -0.79 -19.13
CA PRO A 116 8.85 -0.42 -19.98
C PRO A 116 9.98 0.29 -19.24
N ALA A 117 9.65 1.06 -18.21
CA ALA A 117 10.59 1.80 -17.37
C ALA A 117 11.41 0.90 -16.41
N HIS A 118 11.14 -0.42 -16.31
CA HIS A 118 11.77 -1.29 -15.32
C HIS A 118 13.30 -1.25 -15.32
N LYS A 119 13.94 -1.07 -16.48
CA LYS A 119 15.41 -1.03 -16.58
C LYS A 119 15.98 0.22 -15.91
N ILE A 120 15.36 1.39 -16.11
CA ILE A 120 15.84 2.64 -15.51
C ILE A 120 15.57 2.61 -14.01
N ILE A 121 14.37 2.17 -13.60
CA ILE A 121 14.02 2.00 -12.19
C ILE A 121 15.00 1.08 -11.48
N SER A 122 15.28 -0.11 -12.03
CA SER A 122 16.23 -1.07 -11.43
C SER A 122 17.65 -0.52 -11.33
N ARG A 123 18.15 0.16 -12.37
CA ARG A 123 19.49 0.78 -12.33
C ARG A 123 19.58 1.84 -11.24
N THR A 124 18.59 2.73 -11.15
CA THR A 124 18.54 3.76 -10.13
C THR A 124 18.44 3.13 -8.73
N LEU A 125 17.61 2.10 -8.58
CA LEU A 125 17.43 1.38 -7.31
C LEU A 125 18.76 0.76 -6.84
N PHE A 126 19.48 0.05 -7.70
CA PHE A 126 20.78 -0.54 -7.34
C PHE A 126 21.78 0.54 -6.94
N ALA A 127 21.94 1.60 -7.74
CA ALA A 127 22.85 2.69 -7.43
C ALA A 127 22.48 3.45 -6.13
N ALA A 128 21.20 3.63 -5.86
CA ALA A 128 20.72 4.26 -4.63
C ALA A 128 20.92 3.35 -3.40
N ARG A 129 20.71 2.05 -3.55
CA ARG A 129 20.92 1.06 -2.49
C ARG A 129 22.40 0.96 -2.09
N GLU A 130 23.32 0.95 -3.02
CA GLU A 130 24.77 0.95 -2.72
C GLU A 130 25.16 2.09 -1.77
N ARG A 131 24.48 3.23 -1.86
CA ARG A 131 24.72 4.39 -0.98
C ARG A 131 24.03 4.30 0.38
N ASN A 132 22.84 3.69 0.45
CA ASN A 132 21.90 3.88 1.56
C ASN A 132 21.33 2.58 2.17
N GLU A 133 21.72 1.40 1.73
CA GLU A 133 21.02 0.15 1.99
C GLU A 133 21.07 -0.38 3.44
N LYS A 134 21.87 0.22 4.32
CA LYS A 134 22.15 -0.37 5.63
C LYS A 134 21.01 -0.26 6.64
N THR A 135 20.14 0.74 6.50
CA THR A 135 19.01 1.00 7.40
C THR A 135 17.69 0.83 6.66
N LEU A 136 16.59 0.68 7.40
CA LEU A 136 15.25 0.61 6.81
C LEU A 136 14.93 1.91 6.05
N GLU A 137 15.22 3.05 6.69
CA GLU A 137 14.99 4.38 6.12
C GLU A 137 15.77 4.56 4.81
N GLY A 138 17.04 4.21 4.81
CA GLY A 138 17.90 4.31 3.63
C GLY A 138 17.46 3.37 2.50
N PHE A 139 17.01 2.16 2.86
CA PHE A 139 16.49 1.18 1.89
C PHE A 139 15.18 1.67 1.23
N LEU A 140 14.27 2.25 2.01
CA LEU A 140 13.01 2.81 1.51
C LEU A 140 13.24 4.09 0.72
N ALA A 141 14.12 4.98 1.18
CA ALA A 141 14.51 6.18 0.43
C ALA A 141 15.11 5.85 -0.93
N ALA A 142 15.94 4.79 -1.03
CA ALA A 142 16.48 4.31 -2.30
C ALA A 142 15.37 3.86 -3.27
N ALA A 143 14.31 3.22 -2.75
CA ALA A 143 13.16 2.82 -3.55
C ALA A 143 12.34 4.05 -4.01
N GLY A 144 12.19 5.05 -3.16
CA GLY A 144 11.58 6.33 -3.52
C GLY A 144 12.34 7.06 -4.62
N GLU A 145 13.68 7.17 -4.51
CA GLU A 145 14.54 7.75 -5.54
C GLU A 145 14.38 7.01 -6.88
N ALA A 146 14.34 5.68 -6.83
CA ALA A 146 14.14 4.85 -8.02
C ALA A 146 12.75 5.07 -8.64
N SER A 147 11.72 5.22 -7.82
CA SER A 147 10.36 5.52 -8.29
C SER A 147 10.31 6.83 -9.06
N MET A 148 11.02 7.85 -8.57
CA MET A 148 11.09 9.15 -9.22
C MET A 148 11.78 9.10 -10.59
N SER A 149 12.65 8.11 -10.83
CA SER A 149 13.36 8.00 -12.11
C SER A 149 12.43 7.73 -13.30
N GLN A 150 11.32 7.03 -13.08
CA GLN A 150 10.35 6.73 -14.15
C GLN A 150 9.63 7.98 -14.66
N TRP A 151 9.46 9.00 -13.80
CA TRP A 151 8.72 10.21 -14.13
C TRP A 151 9.56 11.27 -14.84
N LYS A 152 10.89 11.05 -14.93
CA LYS A 152 11.80 11.91 -15.68
C LYS A 152 11.78 11.64 -17.19
N GLU A 153 11.32 10.44 -17.58
CA GLU A 153 11.17 10.06 -18.99
C GLU A 153 9.75 10.41 -19.48
N PRO A 154 9.57 10.85 -20.72
CA PRO A 154 8.24 11.08 -21.27
C PRO A 154 7.48 9.75 -21.28
N VAL A 155 6.46 9.65 -20.44
CA VAL A 155 5.60 8.46 -20.40
C VAL A 155 4.72 8.46 -21.64
N THR A 156 5.07 7.63 -22.61
CA THR A 156 4.33 7.50 -23.87
C THR A 156 3.10 6.59 -23.77
N TYR A 157 2.88 5.98 -22.60
CA TYR A 157 1.77 5.05 -22.40
C TYR A 157 0.68 5.69 -21.53
N THR A 158 -0.54 5.69 -22.03
CA THR A 158 -1.72 5.93 -21.19
C THR A 158 -2.02 4.64 -20.41
N GLU A 159 -2.49 4.75 -19.18
CA GLU A 159 -2.85 3.60 -18.33
C GLU A 159 -3.70 2.52 -19.03
N PRO A 160 -4.76 2.86 -19.81
CA PRO A 160 -5.55 1.87 -20.53
C PRO A 160 -4.73 1.08 -21.55
N THR A 161 -3.80 1.72 -22.24
CA THR A 161 -2.96 1.04 -23.26
C THR A 161 -1.91 0.16 -22.61
N ALA A 162 -1.40 0.55 -21.44
CA ALA A 162 -0.45 -0.26 -20.67
C ALA A 162 -1.10 -1.56 -20.18
N LEU A 163 -2.28 -1.49 -19.58
CA LEU A 163 -3.06 -2.66 -19.12
C LEU A 163 -3.43 -3.58 -20.29
N LEU A 164 -3.90 -3.03 -21.40
CA LEU A 164 -4.22 -3.80 -22.60
C LEU A 164 -2.97 -4.50 -23.15
N SER A 165 -1.83 -3.81 -23.20
CA SER A 165 -0.56 -4.38 -23.65
C SER A 165 -0.03 -5.52 -22.76
N ILE A 166 -0.34 -5.50 -21.47
CA ILE A 166 -0.05 -6.60 -20.55
C ILE A 166 -0.98 -7.77 -20.85
N GLY A 167 -2.30 -7.52 -20.89
CA GLY A 167 -3.32 -8.56 -21.11
C GLY A 167 -3.20 -9.30 -22.44
N LEU A 168 -2.76 -8.61 -23.50
CA LEU A 168 -2.54 -9.21 -24.81
C LEU A 168 -1.21 -9.96 -24.96
N ASN A 169 -0.30 -9.85 -23.96
CA ASN A 169 1.00 -10.51 -24.01
C ASN A 169 1.11 -11.61 -22.93
N PRO A 170 1.01 -12.91 -23.29
CA PRO A 170 1.01 -14.00 -22.31
C PRO A 170 2.29 -14.07 -21.48
N PHE A 171 3.44 -13.65 -22.02
CA PHE A 171 4.71 -13.60 -21.28
C PHE A 171 4.69 -12.50 -20.19
N ARG A 172 4.06 -11.35 -20.46
CA ARG A 172 3.89 -10.30 -19.46
C ARG A 172 2.94 -10.74 -18.37
N VAL A 173 1.82 -11.36 -18.74
CA VAL A 173 0.87 -11.94 -17.77
C VAL A 173 1.59 -12.95 -16.87
N ALA A 174 2.37 -13.88 -17.46
CA ALA A 174 3.13 -14.85 -16.70
C ALA A 174 4.13 -14.20 -15.72
N LYS A 175 4.82 -13.12 -16.14
CA LYS A 175 5.72 -12.35 -15.26
C LYS A 175 4.96 -11.72 -14.08
N VAL A 176 3.81 -11.12 -14.32
CA VAL A 176 2.96 -10.53 -13.27
C VAL A 176 2.53 -11.61 -12.27
N LEU A 177 2.03 -12.75 -12.76
CA LEU A 177 1.60 -13.87 -11.92
C LEU A 177 2.76 -14.47 -11.10
N ALA A 178 3.94 -14.60 -11.70
CA ALA A 178 5.13 -15.09 -11.02
C ALA A 178 5.58 -14.11 -9.92
N TRP A 179 5.55 -12.81 -10.22
CA TRP A 179 5.87 -11.76 -9.26
C TRP A 179 4.86 -11.75 -8.10
N TRP A 180 3.57 -11.82 -8.36
CA TRP A 180 2.54 -11.89 -7.33
C TRP A 180 2.70 -13.11 -6.40
N ARG A 181 3.20 -14.24 -6.92
CA ARG A 181 3.49 -15.43 -6.11
C ARG A 181 4.66 -15.23 -5.16
N LYS A 182 5.67 -14.47 -5.60
CA LYS A 182 6.88 -14.21 -4.82
C LYS A 182 6.67 -13.10 -3.79
N TYR A 183 5.84 -12.12 -4.10
CA TYR A 183 5.69 -10.89 -3.33
C TYR A 183 5.50 -11.10 -1.81
N PRO A 184 4.65 -12.00 -1.30
CA PRO A 184 4.53 -12.23 0.13
C PRO A 184 5.81 -12.76 0.78
N ARG A 185 6.63 -13.53 0.06
CA ARG A 185 7.93 -14.01 0.56
C ARG A 185 8.97 -12.90 0.57
N GLU A 186 9.00 -12.06 -0.44
CA GLU A 186 9.87 -10.86 -0.48
C GLU A 186 9.51 -9.91 0.67
N ALA A 187 8.23 -9.75 0.97
CA ALA A 187 7.76 -9.02 2.14
C ALA A 187 8.25 -9.66 3.47
N ALA A 188 8.24 -10.99 3.59
CA ALA A 188 8.78 -11.68 4.75
C ALA A 188 10.30 -11.50 4.88
N HIS A 189 11.06 -11.55 3.78
CA HIS A 189 12.49 -11.24 3.76
C HIS A 189 12.76 -9.82 4.25
N PHE A 190 11.96 -8.87 3.82
CA PHE A 190 12.07 -7.48 4.24
C PHE A 190 11.87 -7.32 5.76
N ILE A 191 10.85 -7.99 6.33
CA ILE A 191 10.63 -8.00 7.79
C ILE A 191 11.83 -8.61 8.51
N ASP A 192 12.27 -9.79 8.09
CA ASP A 192 13.38 -10.50 8.74
C ASP A 192 14.68 -9.67 8.74
N ARG A 193 14.88 -8.87 7.70
CA ARG A 193 16.04 -8.00 7.57
C ARG A 193 15.97 -6.75 8.46
N PHE A 194 14.85 -6.06 8.47
CA PHE A 194 14.75 -4.71 9.01
C PHE A 194 13.91 -4.59 10.29
N ARG A 195 12.94 -5.48 10.50
CA ARG A 195 12.03 -5.47 11.66
C ARG A 195 11.76 -6.90 12.13
N PRO A 196 12.79 -7.65 12.58
CA PRO A 196 12.65 -9.06 12.95
C PRO A 196 11.66 -9.29 14.11
N ALA A 197 11.38 -8.28 14.92
CA ALA A 197 10.38 -8.33 16.00
C ALA A 197 8.93 -8.20 15.48
N ALA A 198 8.71 -7.64 14.29
CA ALA A 198 7.38 -7.46 13.74
C ALA A 198 6.74 -8.82 13.43
N LYS A 199 5.49 -8.99 13.85
CA LYS A 199 4.70 -10.20 13.65
C LYS A 199 3.78 -10.07 12.44
N LEU A 200 3.41 -8.85 12.10
CA LEU A 200 2.51 -8.51 11.00
C LEU A 200 3.10 -7.38 10.15
N LEU A 201 2.97 -7.50 8.84
CA LEU A 201 3.19 -6.44 7.87
C LEU A 201 1.89 -6.13 7.15
N VAL A 202 1.55 -4.84 7.06
CA VAL A 202 0.49 -4.34 6.19
C VAL A 202 1.12 -3.57 5.03
N CYS A 203 0.76 -3.96 3.81
CA CYS A 203 1.29 -3.34 2.59
C CYS A 203 0.21 -3.16 1.51
N GLY A 204 0.58 -2.55 0.40
CA GLY A 204 -0.18 -2.35 -0.83
C GLY A 204 0.64 -2.70 -2.07
N HIS A 205 0.76 -1.78 -3.04
CA HIS A 205 1.61 -1.79 -4.22
C HIS A 205 1.31 -2.89 -5.24
N SER A 206 1.19 -4.13 -4.80
CA SER A 206 0.99 -5.24 -5.74
C SER A 206 -0.42 -5.30 -6.32
N HIS A 207 -1.35 -4.51 -5.83
CA HIS A 207 -2.77 -4.52 -6.14
C HIS A 207 -3.42 -5.92 -5.96
N ARG A 208 -2.72 -6.87 -5.37
CA ARG A 208 -3.24 -8.19 -5.06
C ARG A 208 -3.62 -8.27 -3.59
N ALA A 209 -4.88 -7.98 -3.30
CA ALA A 209 -5.40 -8.08 -1.96
C ALA A 209 -5.31 -9.51 -1.40
N GLY A 210 -5.00 -9.64 -0.12
CA GLY A 210 -4.97 -10.92 0.57
C GLY A 210 -4.19 -10.90 1.87
N SER A 211 -4.19 -12.06 2.52
CA SER A 211 -3.45 -12.30 3.75
C SER A 211 -2.72 -13.64 3.66
N TRP A 212 -1.45 -13.63 4.05
CA TRP A 212 -0.58 -14.81 3.97
C TRP A 212 0.20 -15.00 5.26
N LEU A 213 0.33 -16.23 5.70
CA LEU A 213 1.26 -16.63 6.74
C LEU A 213 2.47 -17.28 6.07
N VAL A 214 3.54 -16.52 5.89
CA VAL A 214 4.71 -16.92 5.10
C VAL A 214 6.01 -16.70 5.87
N GLY A 215 7.03 -17.50 5.57
CA GLY A 215 8.41 -17.26 5.96
C GLY A 215 9.25 -16.85 4.75
N ALA A 216 10.33 -16.15 5.01
CA ALA A 216 11.32 -15.78 4.00
C ALA A 216 11.93 -17.03 3.35
N THR A 217 12.25 -18.03 4.18
CA THR A 217 12.71 -19.36 3.77
C THR A 217 11.80 -20.44 4.39
N PRO A 218 11.89 -21.71 3.99
CA PRO A 218 11.11 -22.78 4.62
C PRO A 218 11.35 -22.94 6.12
N THR A 219 12.53 -22.54 6.60
CA THR A 219 12.96 -22.68 8.00
C THR A 219 12.88 -21.39 8.82
N SER A 220 12.58 -20.24 8.17
CA SER A 220 12.46 -18.96 8.87
C SER A 220 11.14 -18.83 9.63
N THR A 221 11.12 -17.94 10.61
CA THR A 221 9.89 -17.59 11.33
C THR A 221 8.82 -17.12 10.36
N ARG A 222 7.62 -17.66 10.48
CA ARG A 222 6.49 -17.24 9.64
C ARG A 222 5.94 -15.92 10.13
N ARG A 223 5.64 -15.03 9.17
CA ARG A 223 5.09 -13.70 9.40
C ARG A 223 3.71 -13.58 8.74
N HIS A 224 2.83 -12.82 9.34
CA HIS A 224 1.62 -12.41 8.67
C HIS A 224 1.94 -11.24 7.72
N VAL A 225 1.55 -11.39 6.47
CA VAL A 225 1.63 -10.33 5.44
C VAL A 225 0.21 -10.09 4.95
N ILE A 226 -0.28 -8.86 5.09
CA ILE A 226 -1.57 -8.42 4.59
C ILE A 226 -1.33 -7.36 3.51
N ASN A 227 -1.93 -7.57 2.34
CA ASN A 227 -1.97 -6.58 1.27
C ASN A 227 -3.41 -6.09 1.09
N THR A 228 -3.62 -4.78 1.14
CA THR A 228 -4.93 -4.14 1.05
C THR A 228 -5.48 -4.10 -0.38
N GLY A 229 -4.70 -4.54 -1.38
CA GLY A 229 -5.09 -4.37 -2.78
C GLY A 229 -5.09 -2.90 -3.17
N GLY A 230 -5.99 -2.49 -4.06
CA GLY A 230 -6.08 -1.11 -4.51
C GLY A 230 -7.43 -0.82 -5.16
N PHE A 231 -7.70 0.44 -5.42
CA PHE A 231 -8.94 0.91 -6.05
C PHE A 231 -8.90 0.84 -7.57
N THR A 232 -7.78 0.42 -8.15
CA THR A 232 -7.58 0.26 -9.58
C THR A 232 -7.48 -1.22 -9.97
N PHE A 233 -7.84 -1.53 -11.25
CA PHE A 233 -7.69 -2.89 -11.78
C PHE A 233 -6.23 -3.38 -11.70
N PRO A 234 -5.97 -4.68 -11.43
CA PRO A 234 -6.94 -5.80 -11.34
C PRO A 234 -7.45 -6.07 -9.93
N SER A 235 -7.38 -5.12 -9.05
CA SER A 235 -7.66 -5.28 -7.63
C SER A 235 -9.12 -5.10 -7.26
N SER A 236 -9.45 -5.63 -6.08
CA SER A 236 -10.63 -5.24 -5.31
C SER A 236 -10.12 -4.59 -4.02
N PRO A 237 -10.46 -3.34 -3.72
CA PRO A 237 -9.94 -2.63 -2.56
C PRO A 237 -10.39 -3.31 -1.27
N ARG A 238 -9.48 -3.35 -0.32
CA ARG A 238 -9.71 -3.79 1.05
C ARG A 238 -9.15 -2.78 2.03
N ALA A 239 -9.62 -2.84 3.23
CA ALA A 239 -9.08 -2.09 4.36
C ALA A 239 -8.58 -3.04 5.42
N VAL A 240 -7.51 -2.65 6.10
CA VAL A 240 -7.16 -3.25 7.39
C VAL A 240 -7.76 -2.37 8.48
N LEU A 241 -8.53 -3.00 9.36
CA LEU A 241 -9.06 -2.41 10.58
C LEU A 241 -8.28 -2.94 11.77
N ILE A 242 -7.81 -2.04 12.61
CA ILE A 242 -7.15 -2.38 13.85
C ILE A 242 -7.99 -1.80 14.99
N ASP A 243 -8.55 -2.67 15.78
CA ASP A 243 -9.22 -2.31 17.03
C ASP A 243 -8.27 -2.56 18.20
N ASP A 244 -7.94 -1.49 18.92
CA ASP A 244 -7.03 -1.50 20.04
C ASP A 244 -7.80 -1.45 21.37
N SER A 245 -7.86 -2.58 22.07
CA SER A 245 -8.45 -2.69 23.39
C SER A 245 -7.40 -2.83 24.49
N ALA A 246 -7.80 -2.63 25.74
CA ALA A 246 -6.91 -2.79 26.89
C ALA A 246 -6.33 -4.21 27.00
N THR A 247 -7.06 -5.22 26.54
CA THR A 247 -6.68 -6.63 26.68
C THR A 247 -6.29 -7.31 25.38
N GLU A 248 -6.71 -6.79 24.24
CA GLU A 248 -6.53 -7.42 22.94
C GLU A 248 -6.33 -6.40 21.84
N LEU A 249 -5.43 -6.70 20.92
CA LEU A 249 -5.28 -6.05 19.64
C LEU A 249 -5.85 -6.96 18.56
N SER A 250 -6.91 -6.52 17.88
CA SER A 250 -7.46 -7.27 16.77
C SER A 250 -7.20 -6.57 15.44
N VAL A 251 -6.84 -7.37 14.42
CA VAL A 251 -6.57 -6.88 13.06
C VAL A 251 -7.47 -7.65 12.10
N GLU A 252 -8.29 -6.94 11.36
CA GLU A 252 -9.23 -7.50 10.40
C GLU A 252 -8.94 -6.98 9.00
N LEU A 253 -8.98 -7.86 8.01
CA LEU A 253 -9.01 -7.49 6.60
C LEU A 253 -10.46 -7.48 6.13
N ARG A 254 -10.94 -6.34 5.62
CA ARG A 254 -12.32 -6.18 5.14
C ARG A 254 -12.37 -5.72 3.70
N ALA A 255 -13.28 -6.30 2.93
CA ALA A 255 -13.57 -5.81 1.60
C ALA A 255 -14.22 -4.41 1.65
N ILE A 256 -13.87 -3.58 0.69
CA ILE A 256 -14.51 -2.30 0.45
C ILE A 256 -15.48 -2.49 -0.73
N ARG A 257 -16.71 -2.07 -0.54
CA ARG A 257 -17.77 -2.13 -1.55
C ARG A 257 -18.13 -0.74 -2.04
N HIS A 258 -18.29 -0.59 -3.34
CA HIS A 258 -18.84 0.63 -3.92
C HIS A 258 -20.35 0.47 -4.11
N ARG A 259 -21.14 1.21 -3.33
CA ARG A 259 -22.60 1.18 -3.36
C ARG A 259 -23.16 2.59 -3.33
N GLY A 260 -24.12 2.89 -4.19
CA GLY A 260 -24.77 4.21 -4.22
C GLY A 260 -23.80 5.39 -4.37
N GLY A 261 -22.69 5.21 -5.09
CA GLY A 261 -21.68 6.25 -5.27
C GLY A 261 -20.72 6.41 -4.07
N ARG A 262 -20.73 5.51 -3.08
CA ARG A 262 -19.90 5.58 -1.87
C ARG A 262 -19.12 4.30 -1.65
N TYR A 263 -17.98 4.40 -0.99
CA TYR A 263 -17.18 3.27 -0.54
C TYR A 263 -17.52 2.95 0.91
N GLU A 264 -17.86 1.70 1.16
CA GLU A 264 -18.26 1.21 2.48
C GLU A 264 -17.52 -0.08 2.81
N LEU A 265 -17.25 -0.30 4.10
CA LEU A 265 -16.71 -1.57 4.57
C LEU A 265 -17.79 -2.65 4.48
N ASP A 266 -17.45 -3.79 3.88
CA ASP A 266 -18.33 -4.96 3.94
C ASP A 266 -18.47 -5.42 5.41
N SER A 267 -19.65 -5.85 5.80
CA SER A 267 -19.92 -6.42 7.11
C SER A 267 -19.23 -7.78 7.32
N ARG A 268 -18.87 -8.46 6.23
CA ARG A 268 -18.17 -9.75 6.27
C ARG A 268 -16.71 -9.55 6.61
N ILE A 269 -16.27 -10.14 7.71
CA ILE A 269 -14.87 -10.24 8.09
C ILE A 269 -14.25 -11.37 7.25
N GLU A 270 -13.14 -11.09 6.57
CA GLU A 270 -12.40 -12.15 5.90
C GLU A 270 -11.72 -13.06 6.94
N PRO A 271 -11.45 -14.35 6.63
CA PRO A 271 -10.90 -15.31 7.60
C PRO A 271 -9.53 -14.96 8.18
N SER A 272 -8.96 -13.85 7.77
CA SER A 272 -7.63 -13.36 8.16
C SER A 272 -7.64 -12.44 9.38
N CYS A 273 -8.50 -12.72 10.36
CA CYS A 273 -8.45 -12.01 11.63
C CYS A 273 -7.19 -12.43 12.39
N TRP A 274 -6.36 -11.44 12.77
CA TRP A 274 -5.18 -11.65 13.57
C TRP A 274 -5.38 -10.98 14.92
N ARG A 275 -5.02 -11.70 16.00
CA ARG A 275 -5.22 -11.21 17.36
C ARG A 275 -3.94 -11.36 18.16
N ILE A 276 -3.59 -10.33 18.92
CA ILE A 276 -2.57 -10.40 19.96
C ILE A 276 -3.22 -10.11 21.29
N GLN A 277 -3.07 -11.01 22.25
CA GLN A 277 -3.38 -10.72 23.63
C GLN A 277 -2.24 -9.88 24.24
N ARG A 278 -2.61 -8.81 24.93
CA ARG A 278 -1.66 -8.00 25.67
C ARG A 278 -1.33 -8.67 27.00
N PRO A 279 -0.07 -8.66 27.44
CA PRO A 279 0.25 -9.10 28.79
C PRO A 279 -0.47 -8.21 29.81
N ALA A 280 -0.95 -8.79 30.90
CA ALA A 280 -1.76 -8.12 31.93
C ALA A 280 -1.07 -6.90 32.61
N SER A 281 0.23 -6.69 32.38
CA SER A 281 1.02 -5.58 32.94
C SER A 281 0.82 -4.22 32.26
N ASP A 282 0.24 -4.19 31.05
CA ASP A 282 0.13 -2.96 30.25
C ASP A 282 -1.28 -2.31 30.32
N ALA A 283 -2.13 -2.83 31.17
CA ALA A 283 -3.46 -2.27 31.46
C ALA A 283 -3.33 -1.16 32.54
N ARG A 284 -2.62 -0.05 32.23
CA ARG A 284 -2.63 1.16 33.04
C ARG A 284 -3.12 2.37 32.23
#